data_3d5de6df2d0c49ed5c7a163b873a4698
#
_entry.id   3d5de6df2d0c49ed5c7a163b873a4698
#
_cell.length_a   1.000
_cell.length_b   1.000
_cell.length_c   1.000
_cell.angle_alpha   90.00
_cell.angle_beta   90.00
_cell.angle_gamma   90.00
#
_symmetry.space_group_name_H-M   'P 1'
#
loop_
_entity.id
_entity.type
_entity.pdbx_description
1 polymer ?
#
loop_
_entity_poly.entity_id
_entity_poly.type
_entity_poly.pdbx_seq_one_letter_code
_entity_poly.pdbx_strand_id
1 'polypeptide(L)'
;NKLLGNDLNAAGIELTMRGGTYRFRTTASFCITGADMQATLDGESVPMYTVISASPMQELKFKTAAKGMRTYLLVKGGIDVPKIMGSSSTFCDGKFGGHNGRALRTGDVLHLAEDCQADNFNSFDGKYIPKIDNTWTIGVLPGPQPTYEYLKPEYLDTLTSSEYTVNFNSARTGIRLNGPVPQWVREEGGEAGLHPSNI
;
A
#
# COMPACT_ATOMS: atom_id res chain seq x y z
N ASN A 1 -1.94 12.84 2.40
CA ASN A 1 -3.14 13.66 2.58
C ASN A 1 -2.90 14.81 3.55
N LYS A 2 -2.34 14.56 4.75
CA LYS A 2 -2.11 15.60 5.75
C LYS A 2 -1.22 16.75 5.25
N LEU A 3 -0.13 16.47 4.53
CA LEU A 3 0.73 17.48 3.92
C LEU A 3 -0.02 18.41 2.98
N LEU A 4 -0.86 17.82 2.16
CA LEU A 4 -1.67 18.55 1.17
C LEU A 4 -2.89 19.26 1.80
N GLY A 5 -3.13 19.11 3.11
CA GLY A 5 -4.35 19.63 3.75
C GLY A 5 -5.63 19.00 3.22
N ASN A 6 -5.55 17.76 2.74
CA ASN A 6 -6.71 16.97 2.31
C ASN A 6 -7.40 16.32 3.52
N ASP A 7 -8.65 15.92 3.33
CA ASP A 7 -9.27 14.90 4.19
C ASP A 7 -8.36 13.65 4.25
N LEU A 8 -8.23 13.04 5.42
CA LEU A 8 -7.35 11.88 5.60
C LEU A 8 -7.75 10.69 4.72
N ASN A 9 -9.03 10.60 4.37
CA ASN A 9 -9.61 9.57 3.51
C ASN A 9 -9.69 9.97 2.03
N ALA A 10 -9.13 11.12 1.64
CA ALA A 10 -9.10 11.52 0.24
C ALA A 10 -8.35 10.47 -0.58
N ALA A 11 -8.91 10.14 -1.75
CA ALA A 11 -8.37 9.11 -2.63
C ALA A 11 -7.02 9.53 -3.21
N GLY A 12 -6.10 8.57 -3.30
CA GLY A 12 -4.81 8.69 -3.95
C GLY A 12 -4.51 7.47 -4.80
N ILE A 13 -3.38 7.48 -5.49
CA ILE A 13 -2.91 6.36 -6.30
C ILE A 13 -1.86 5.57 -5.52
N GLU A 14 -2.07 4.28 -5.38
CA GLU A 14 -1.07 3.36 -4.88
C GLU A 14 -0.34 2.69 -6.05
N LEU A 15 0.98 2.71 -6.00
CA LEU A 15 1.88 2.05 -6.93
C LEU A 15 2.60 0.92 -6.21
N THR A 16 2.65 -0.28 -6.82
CA THR A 16 3.31 -1.43 -6.21
C THR A 16 4.51 -1.85 -7.05
N MET A 17 5.71 -1.86 -6.45
CA MET A 17 7.00 -2.25 -7.02
C MET A 17 7.45 -1.42 -8.21
N ARG A 18 6.58 -1.09 -9.15
CA ARG A 18 6.86 -0.31 -10.34
C ARG A 18 5.75 0.69 -10.58
N GLY A 19 6.13 1.93 -10.86
CA GLY A 19 5.19 2.98 -11.22
C GLY A 19 5.00 3.15 -12.72
N GLY A 20 4.14 4.09 -13.09
CA GLY A 20 3.83 4.47 -14.45
C GLY A 20 4.24 5.91 -14.76
N THR A 21 3.68 6.43 -15.85
CA THR A 21 3.78 7.85 -16.24
C THR A 21 2.40 8.49 -16.14
N TYR A 22 2.34 9.65 -15.52
CA TYR A 22 1.12 10.43 -15.32
C TYR A 22 1.33 11.82 -15.94
N ARG A 23 0.41 12.23 -16.79
CA ARG A 23 0.42 13.57 -17.38
C ARG A 23 -0.63 14.43 -16.72
N PHE A 24 -0.22 15.57 -16.19
CA PHE A 24 -1.13 16.56 -15.66
C PHE A 24 -1.81 17.31 -16.80
N ARG A 25 -3.15 17.42 -16.77
CA ARG A 25 -3.93 18.21 -17.73
C ARG A 25 -4.29 19.60 -17.21
N THR A 26 -4.16 19.79 -15.92
CA THR A 26 -4.38 21.05 -15.21
C THR A 26 -3.27 21.27 -14.20
N THR A 27 -3.13 22.47 -13.69
CA THR A 27 -2.25 22.74 -12.55
C THR A 27 -2.75 21.96 -11.34
N ALA A 28 -1.84 21.27 -10.67
CA ALA A 28 -2.16 20.50 -9.48
C ALA A 28 -0.97 20.45 -8.53
N SER A 29 -1.25 20.46 -7.23
CA SER A 29 -0.26 20.20 -6.19
C SER A 29 -0.33 18.73 -5.79
N PHE A 30 0.82 18.08 -5.65
CA PHE A 30 0.90 16.68 -5.31
C PHE A 30 2.02 16.39 -4.30
N CYS A 31 1.97 15.22 -3.70
CA CYS A 31 3.00 14.71 -2.80
C CYS A 31 3.21 13.21 -3.04
N ILE A 32 4.45 12.76 -2.93
CA ILE A 32 4.83 11.35 -3.07
C ILE A 32 5.32 10.86 -1.71
N THR A 33 4.81 9.70 -1.28
CA THR A 33 5.18 9.06 -0.01
C THR A 33 5.37 7.56 -0.18
N GLY A 34 5.96 6.89 0.81
CA GLY A 34 6.17 5.44 0.80
C GLY A 34 7.53 5.04 0.23
N ALA A 35 7.56 4.03 -0.62
CA ALA A 35 8.77 3.52 -1.26
C ALA A 35 9.35 4.53 -2.28
N ASP A 36 10.67 4.60 -2.37
CA ASP A 36 11.33 5.46 -3.36
C ASP A 36 11.33 4.77 -4.74
N MET A 37 10.50 5.29 -5.64
CA MET A 37 10.43 4.91 -7.05
C MET A 37 11.15 5.90 -7.97
N GLN A 38 12.09 6.69 -7.45
CA GLN A 38 12.92 7.62 -8.20
C GLN A 38 12.08 8.48 -9.17
N ALA A 39 11.07 9.14 -8.61
CA ALA A 39 10.11 9.93 -9.38
C ALA A 39 10.80 11.14 -10.04
N THR A 40 10.39 11.45 -11.26
CA THR A 40 10.83 12.64 -12.00
C THR A 40 9.64 13.38 -12.59
N LEU A 41 9.68 14.71 -12.53
CA LEU A 41 8.73 15.59 -13.23
C LEU A 41 9.48 16.24 -14.40
N ASP A 42 9.09 15.93 -15.63
CA ASP A 42 9.78 16.34 -16.88
C ASP A 42 11.29 16.04 -16.87
N GLY A 43 11.70 14.96 -16.21
CA GLY A 43 13.10 14.54 -16.11
C GLY A 43 13.82 15.01 -14.83
N GLU A 44 13.32 16.05 -14.15
CA GLU A 44 13.89 16.55 -12.89
C GLU A 44 13.43 15.69 -11.70
N SER A 45 14.34 15.41 -10.78
CA SER A 45 14.04 14.58 -9.60
C SER A 45 13.04 15.26 -8.67
N VAL A 46 12.04 14.51 -8.23
CA VAL A 46 11.00 14.97 -7.29
C VAL A 46 11.31 14.47 -5.89
N PRO A 47 11.44 15.38 -4.90
CA PRO A 47 11.63 14.99 -3.51
C PRO A 47 10.38 14.30 -2.94
N MET A 48 10.60 13.26 -2.14
CA MET A 48 9.51 12.60 -1.41
C MET A 48 9.10 13.43 -0.18
N TYR A 49 7.88 13.21 0.29
CA TYR A 49 7.31 13.88 1.47
C TYR A 49 7.31 15.41 1.40
N THR A 50 7.29 15.93 0.19
CA THR A 50 7.27 17.38 -0.10
C THR A 50 6.12 17.68 -1.06
N VAL A 51 5.47 18.81 -0.86
CA VAL A 51 4.43 19.27 -1.79
C VAL A 51 5.09 19.91 -3.00
N ILE A 52 4.72 19.45 -4.18
CA ILE A 52 5.22 19.90 -5.47
C ILE A 52 4.02 20.37 -6.31
N SER A 53 4.19 21.47 -7.02
CA SER A 53 3.22 21.94 -8.01
C SER A 53 3.61 21.49 -9.41
N ALA A 54 2.65 20.91 -10.12
CA ALA A 54 2.79 20.56 -11.53
C ALA A 54 1.93 21.48 -12.39
N SER A 55 2.48 21.90 -13.51
CA SER A 55 1.79 22.65 -14.55
C SER A 55 1.10 21.72 -15.56
N PRO A 56 0.12 22.25 -16.34
CA PRO A 56 -0.48 21.48 -17.42
C PRO A 56 0.58 20.93 -18.39
N MET A 57 0.36 19.70 -18.87
CA MET A 57 1.21 18.94 -19.77
C MET A 57 2.49 18.36 -19.18
N GLN A 58 2.88 18.68 -17.96
CA GLN A 58 4.03 18.05 -17.31
C GLN A 58 3.79 16.56 -17.05
N GLU A 59 4.87 15.79 -17.17
CA GLU A 59 4.85 14.33 -16.99
C GLU A 59 5.61 13.90 -15.73
N LEU A 60 4.87 13.30 -14.82
CA LEU A 60 5.42 12.64 -13.63
C LEU A 60 5.68 11.16 -13.94
N LYS A 61 6.94 10.75 -13.90
CA LYS A 61 7.39 9.38 -14.21
C LYS A 61 7.94 8.71 -12.96
N PHE A 62 7.56 7.46 -12.77
CA PHE A 62 8.09 6.60 -11.72
C PHE A 62 8.86 5.44 -12.33
N LYS A 63 9.93 5.01 -11.66
CA LYS A 63 10.70 3.81 -12.00
C LYS A 63 10.28 2.63 -11.11
N THR A 64 11.12 1.62 -11.03
CA THR A 64 11.01 0.52 -10.06
C THR A 64 11.46 1.02 -8.69
N ALA A 65 10.81 0.56 -7.63
CA ALA A 65 11.18 0.90 -6.26
C ALA A 65 12.63 0.46 -5.96
N ALA A 66 13.45 1.40 -5.52
CA ALA A 66 14.80 1.13 -5.06
C ALA A 66 14.80 0.48 -3.67
N LYS A 67 13.89 0.92 -2.80
CA LYS A 67 13.61 0.37 -1.47
C LYS A 67 12.14 0.42 -1.18
N GLY A 68 11.64 -0.60 -0.47
CA GLY A 68 10.22 -0.73 -0.14
C GLY A 68 9.40 -1.30 -1.31
N MET A 69 8.10 -1.31 -1.16
CA MET A 69 7.21 -1.97 -2.10
C MET A 69 6.15 -1.04 -2.68
N ARG A 70 5.62 -0.12 -1.88
CA ARG A 70 4.47 0.72 -2.25
C ARG A 70 4.77 2.19 -2.12
N THR A 71 4.44 2.91 -3.18
CA THR A 71 4.49 4.37 -3.26
C THR A 71 3.08 4.90 -3.40
N TYR A 72 2.83 6.03 -2.80
CA TYR A 72 1.54 6.71 -2.87
C TYR A 72 1.72 8.07 -3.53
N LEU A 73 1.00 8.27 -4.62
CA LEU A 73 0.85 9.59 -5.25
C LEU A 73 -0.47 10.19 -4.76
N LEU A 74 -0.36 11.29 -4.06
CA LEU A 74 -1.49 12.03 -3.51
C LEU A 74 -1.56 13.39 -4.17
N VAL A 75 -2.76 13.83 -4.51
CA VAL A 75 -3.00 15.12 -5.17
C VAL A 75 -3.88 15.97 -4.25
N LYS A 76 -3.68 17.27 -4.27
CA LYS A 76 -4.53 18.23 -3.53
C LYS A 76 -6.00 18.04 -3.94
N GLY A 77 -6.88 18.02 -2.94
CA GLY A 77 -8.31 17.70 -3.09
C GLY A 77 -8.60 16.20 -3.18
N GLY A 78 -7.62 15.38 -3.58
CA GLY A 78 -7.80 13.93 -3.85
C GLY A 78 -8.32 13.66 -5.26
N ILE A 79 -8.55 12.38 -5.54
CA ILE A 79 -9.10 11.92 -6.82
C ILE A 79 -10.60 11.72 -6.65
N ASP A 80 -11.37 12.25 -7.58
CA ASP A 80 -12.83 12.10 -7.61
C ASP A 80 -13.19 10.69 -8.08
N VAL A 81 -13.59 9.85 -7.12
CA VAL A 81 -14.07 8.48 -7.35
C VAL A 81 -15.24 8.16 -6.43
N PRO A 82 -16.19 7.32 -6.86
CA PRO A 82 -17.32 6.93 -6.05
C PRO A 82 -16.88 6.25 -4.74
N LYS A 83 -17.53 6.62 -3.64
CA LYS A 83 -17.39 5.89 -2.37
C LYS A 83 -18.34 4.70 -2.35
N ILE A 84 -17.79 3.51 -2.13
CA ILE A 84 -18.55 2.27 -1.96
C ILE A 84 -18.33 1.80 -0.53
N MET A 85 -19.39 1.59 0.23
CA MET A 85 -19.33 1.26 1.67
C MET A 85 -18.45 2.22 2.48
N GLY A 86 -18.48 3.52 2.12
CA GLY A 86 -17.69 4.57 2.78
C GLY A 86 -16.21 4.64 2.35
N SER A 87 -15.75 3.80 1.44
CA SER A 87 -14.37 3.73 0.98
C SER A 87 -14.24 4.14 -0.50
N SER A 88 -13.16 4.88 -0.81
CA SER A 88 -12.75 5.21 -2.19
C SER A 88 -11.76 4.19 -2.78
N SER A 89 -11.43 3.12 -2.03
CA SER A 89 -10.45 2.12 -2.46
C SER A 89 -11.00 1.25 -3.60
N THR A 90 -10.09 0.80 -4.46
CA THR A 90 -10.41 -0.19 -5.49
C THR A 90 -10.28 -1.60 -4.93
N PHE A 91 -11.28 -2.43 -5.11
CA PHE A 91 -11.22 -3.86 -4.84
C PHE A 91 -11.24 -4.63 -6.17
N CYS A 92 -10.05 -4.93 -6.67
CA CYS A 92 -9.87 -5.50 -8.01
C CYS A 92 -10.53 -6.88 -8.18
N ASP A 93 -10.48 -7.74 -7.16
CA ASP A 93 -11.06 -9.09 -7.21
C ASP A 93 -12.59 -9.02 -7.27
N GLY A 94 -13.19 -8.11 -6.51
CA GLY A 94 -14.64 -7.83 -6.54
C GLY A 94 -15.07 -6.94 -7.70
N LYS A 95 -14.13 -6.33 -8.44
CA LYS A 95 -14.38 -5.44 -9.58
C LYS A 95 -15.25 -4.23 -9.24
N PHE A 96 -15.04 -3.63 -8.06
CA PHE A 96 -15.75 -2.42 -7.64
C PHE A 96 -14.83 -1.43 -6.90
N GLY A 97 -15.33 -0.22 -6.70
CA GLY A 97 -14.62 0.88 -6.04
C GLY A 97 -13.56 1.54 -6.92
N GLY A 98 -13.02 2.65 -6.45
CA GLY A 98 -12.00 3.44 -7.14
C GLY A 98 -12.37 3.78 -8.58
N HIS A 99 -11.38 3.76 -9.46
CA HIS A 99 -11.59 3.99 -10.90
C HIS A 99 -11.98 2.67 -11.60
N ASN A 100 -13.27 2.50 -11.86
CA ASN A 100 -13.86 1.36 -12.59
C ASN A 100 -13.58 -0.04 -11.97
N GLY A 101 -13.37 -0.14 -10.68
CA GLY A 101 -13.19 -1.43 -9.98
C GLY A 101 -11.97 -2.24 -10.44
N ARG A 102 -10.96 -1.61 -11.00
CA ARG A 102 -9.76 -2.27 -11.53
C ARG A 102 -8.49 -1.44 -11.34
N ALA A 103 -7.36 -2.07 -11.53
CA ALA A 103 -6.09 -1.34 -11.65
C ALA A 103 -6.13 -0.35 -12.82
N LEU A 104 -5.43 0.77 -12.66
CA LEU A 104 -5.29 1.79 -13.70
C LEU A 104 -4.56 1.24 -14.92
N ARG A 105 -4.95 1.73 -16.09
CA ARG A 105 -4.37 1.36 -17.39
C ARG A 105 -3.93 2.59 -18.15
N THR A 106 -3.05 2.40 -19.09
CA THR A 106 -2.67 3.47 -20.03
C THR A 106 -3.91 4.01 -20.74
N GLY A 107 -4.07 5.32 -20.74
CA GLY A 107 -5.22 6.02 -21.33
C GLY A 107 -6.32 6.36 -20.33
N ASP A 108 -6.29 5.84 -19.10
CA ASP A 108 -7.24 6.26 -18.07
C ASP A 108 -7.07 7.75 -17.76
N VAL A 109 -8.21 8.42 -17.57
CA VAL A 109 -8.27 9.82 -17.15
C VAL A 109 -8.89 9.87 -15.76
N LEU A 110 -8.14 10.44 -14.82
CA LEU A 110 -8.62 10.65 -13.45
C LEU A 110 -9.01 12.11 -13.27
N HIS A 111 -10.13 12.35 -12.63
CA HIS A 111 -10.60 13.67 -12.27
C HIS A 111 -10.13 14.01 -10.86
N LEU A 112 -9.72 15.25 -10.65
CA LEU A 112 -9.40 15.78 -9.33
C LEU A 112 -10.67 16.33 -8.69
N ALA A 113 -10.80 16.23 -7.37
CA ALA A 113 -11.88 16.89 -6.66
C ALA A 113 -11.71 18.42 -6.71
N GLU A 114 -12.79 19.16 -6.47
CA GLU A 114 -12.88 20.60 -6.78
C GLU A 114 -11.85 21.51 -6.09
N ASP A 115 -11.35 21.16 -4.93
CA ASP A 115 -10.40 22.00 -4.16
C ASP A 115 -8.92 21.75 -4.46
N CYS A 116 -8.57 21.41 -5.70
CA CYS A 116 -7.19 21.05 -6.06
C CYS A 116 -6.17 22.22 -6.05
N GLN A 117 -6.61 23.46 -5.90
CA GLN A 117 -5.75 24.67 -5.99
C GLN A 117 -5.58 25.44 -4.68
N ALA A 118 -6.14 25.01 -3.57
CA ALA A 118 -5.99 25.74 -2.31
C ALA A 118 -4.55 25.62 -1.76
N ASP A 119 -3.94 26.78 -1.44
CA ASP A 119 -2.52 26.86 -1.00
C ASP A 119 -2.28 26.55 0.48
N ASN A 120 -3.23 25.93 1.15
CA ASN A 120 -3.11 25.57 2.56
C ASN A 120 -2.40 24.22 2.72
N PHE A 121 -1.07 24.27 2.75
CA PHE A 121 -0.24 23.10 3.01
C PHE A 121 0.17 23.04 4.48
N ASN A 122 0.18 21.83 5.04
CA ASN A 122 0.62 21.61 6.40
C ASN A 122 2.13 21.34 6.45
N SER A 123 2.79 21.76 7.50
CA SER A 123 4.15 21.33 7.78
C SER A 123 4.16 19.88 8.24
N PHE A 124 5.24 19.16 7.93
CA PHE A 124 5.43 17.79 8.32
C PHE A 124 6.77 17.63 9.07
N ASP A 125 6.73 17.05 10.26
CA ASP A 125 7.92 16.74 11.01
C ASP A 125 8.57 15.47 10.45
N GLY A 126 9.79 15.58 9.97
CA GLY A 126 10.54 14.47 9.36
C GLY A 126 10.70 13.23 10.24
N LYS A 127 10.51 13.36 11.57
CA LYS A 127 10.53 12.20 12.49
C LYS A 127 9.45 11.15 12.20
N TYR A 128 8.38 11.54 11.51
CA TYR A 128 7.30 10.62 11.12
C TYR A 128 7.52 9.96 9.75
N ILE A 129 8.63 10.28 9.05
CA ILE A 129 8.98 9.58 7.82
C ILE A 129 9.48 8.18 8.20
N PRO A 130 8.79 7.11 7.74
CA PRO A 130 9.22 5.77 8.06
C PRO A 130 10.57 5.47 7.41
N LYS A 131 11.49 4.90 8.17
CA LYS A 131 12.73 4.36 7.62
C LYS A 131 12.39 3.06 6.89
N ILE A 132 12.33 3.11 5.58
CA ILE A 132 12.10 1.93 4.74
C ILE A 132 13.44 1.27 4.46
N ASP A 133 13.56 -0.01 4.82
CA ASP A 133 14.78 -0.81 4.64
C ASP A 133 14.41 -2.17 4.00
N ASN A 134 15.43 -2.96 3.64
CA ASN A 134 15.26 -4.29 3.08
C ASN A 134 15.23 -5.40 4.14
N THR A 135 15.62 -5.06 5.37
CA THR A 135 15.61 -5.98 6.51
C THR A 135 14.71 -5.42 7.62
N TRP A 136 13.81 -6.25 8.12
CA TRP A 136 12.83 -5.86 9.12
C TRP A 136 12.82 -6.86 10.27
N THR A 137 12.70 -6.34 11.48
CA THR A 137 12.32 -7.15 12.65
C THR A 137 10.84 -6.94 12.90
N ILE A 138 10.06 -8.01 12.78
CA ILE A 138 8.60 -7.97 12.91
C ILE A 138 8.23 -8.68 14.21
N GLY A 139 7.59 -7.96 15.13
CA GLY A 139 6.96 -8.56 16.30
C GLY A 139 5.69 -9.28 15.88
N VAL A 140 5.52 -10.50 16.38
CA VAL A 140 4.32 -11.30 16.15
C VAL A 140 3.62 -11.57 17.47
N LEU A 141 2.29 -11.66 17.42
CA LEU A 141 1.45 -12.02 18.56
C LEU A 141 0.66 -13.27 18.20
N PRO A 142 0.39 -14.16 19.19
CA PRO A 142 -0.57 -15.23 18.97
C PRO A 142 -1.92 -14.66 18.56
N GLY A 143 -2.61 -15.36 17.65
CA GLY A 143 -3.97 -14.99 17.27
C GLY A 143 -4.97 -15.11 18.43
N PRO A 144 -6.22 -14.69 18.23
CA PRO A 144 -7.24 -14.69 19.30
C PRO A 144 -7.65 -16.09 19.77
N GLN A 145 -7.33 -17.12 19.02
CA GLN A 145 -7.60 -18.50 19.43
C GLN A 145 -6.36 -19.15 20.03
N PRO A 146 -6.52 -19.95 21.11
CA PRO A 146 -5.40 -20.55 21.81
C PRO A 146 -4.58 -21.46 20.90
N THR A 147 -3.32 -21.18 20.79
CA THR A 147 -2.33 -21.99 20.04
C THR A 147 -2.34 -23.45 20.52
N TYR A 148 -2.55 -23.64 21.81
CA TYR A 148 -2.53 -24.96 22.46
C TYR A 148 -3.67 -25.92 22.04
N GLU A 149 -4.71 -25.40 21.43
CA GLU A 149 -5.82 -26.21 20.92
C GLU A 149 -5.53 -26.80 19.52
N TYR A 150 -4.70 -26.10 18.75
CA TYR A 150 -4.43 -26.42 17.34
C TYR A 150 -2.97 -26.70 17.06
N LEU A 151 -2.06 -25.85 17.55
CA LEU A 151 -0.63 -25.94 17.29
C LEU A 151 0.10 -26.42 18.56
N LYS A 152 1.06 -27.30 18.38
CA LYS A 152 1.97 -27.67 19.49
C LYS A 152 2.78 -26.43 19.90
N PRO A 153 3.00 -26.20 21.20
CA PRO A 153 3.74 -25.03 21.70
C PRO A 153 5.13 -24.89 21.07
N GLU A 154 5.81 -26.01 20.83
CA GLU A 154 7.15 -26.07 20.25
C GLU A 154 7.20 -25.51 18.82
N TYR A 155 6.06 -25.42 18.14
CA TYR A 155 6.00 -24.83 16.81
C TYR A 155 6.26 -23.31 16.81
N LEU A 156 5.94 -22.60 17.89
CA LEU A 156 6.26 -21.18 18.00
C LEU A 156 7.77 -20.94 18.00
N ASP A 157 8.52 -21.78 18.66
CA ASP A 157 9.98 -21.74 18.64
C ASP A 157 10.50 -22.06 17.24
N THR A 158 9.94 -23.07 16.59
CA THR A 158 10.26 -23.42 15.20
C THR A 158 9.98 -22.25 14.26
N LEU A 159 8.82 -21.58 14.38
CA LEU A 159 8.44 -20.43 13.53
C LEU A 159 9.43 -19.27 13.67
N THR A 160 9.91 -19.00 14.88
CA THR A 160 10.79 -17.85 15.15
C THR A 160 12.27 -18.14 14.93
N SER A 161 12.68 -19.40 14.94
CA SER A 161 14.08 -19.81 14.80
C SER A 161 14.45 -20.36 13.43
N SER A 162 13.46 -20.66 12.57
CA SER A 162 13.68 -21.27 11.26
C SER A 162 13.64 -20.23 10.13
N GLU A 163 14.27 -20.56 9.01
CA GLU A 163 14.18 -19.77 7.79
C GLU A 163 12.95 -20.14 6.97
N TYR A 164 12.25 -19.12 6.49
CA TYR A 164 11.09 -19.24 5.62
C TYR A 164 11.26 -18.39 4.37
N THR A 165 10.73 -18.86 3.26
CA THR A 165 10.63 -18.09 2.03
C THR A 165 9.21 -17.60 1.84
N VAL A 166 9.04 -16.31 1.54
CA VAL A 166 7.71 -15.75 1.25
C VAL A 166 7.20 -16.32 -0.07
N ASN A 167 6.01 -16.92 -0.03
CA ASN A 167 5.36 -17.44 -1.22
C ASN A 167 4.87 -16.30 -2.11
N PHE A 168 4.92 -16.48 -3.43
CA PHE A 168 4.48 -15.47 -4.39
C PHE A 168 2.98 -15.11 -4.30
N ASN A 169 2.15 -16.03 -3.78
CA ASN A 169 0.73 -15.81 -3.50
C ASN A 169 0.49 -15.06 -2.17
N SER A 170 1.40 -14.19 -1.78
CA SER A 170 1.27 -13.34 -0.61
C SER A 170 0.73 -11.97 -0.99
N ALA A 171 -0.21 -11.45 -0.20
CA ALA A 171 -0.81 -10.13 -0.39
C ALA A 171 -1.11 -9.48 0.97
N ARG A 172 -1.86 -8.36 0.96
CA ARG A 172 -2.28 -7.68 2.20
C ARG A 172 -3.13 -8.53 3.12
N THR A 173 -3.92 -9.44 2.56
CA THR A 173 -4.77 -10.37 3.32
C THR A 173 -3.98 -11.37 4.14
N GLY A 174 -2.77 -11.73 3.70
CA GLY A 174 -1.91 -12.65 4.42
C GLY A 174 -0.61 -12.92 3.70
N ILE A 175 0.42 -13.21 4.47
CA ILE A 175 1.73 -13.63 3.98
C ILE A 175 1.82 -15.14 4.13
N ARG A 176 1.97 -15.84 3.02
CA ARG A 176 2.21 -17.28 3.00
C ARG A 176 3.69 -17.54 3.04
N LEU A 177 4.08 -18.49 3.87
CA LEU A 177 5.47 -18.86 4.08
C LEU A 177 5.71 -20.31 3.61
N ASN A 178 6.78 -20.54 2.89
CA ASN A 178 7.30 -21.87 2.58
C ASN A 178 8.45 -22.17 3.53
N GLY A 179 8.34 -23.23 4.31
CA GLY A 179 9.31 -23.62 5.34
C GLY A 179 8.80 -24.77 6.18
N PRO A 180 9.30 -24.95 7.41
CA PRO A 180 8.83 -25.99 8.32
C PRO A 180 7.31 -25.97 8.48
N VAL A 181 6.71 -27.15 8.36
CA VAL A 181 5.26 -27.31 8.43
C VAL A 181 4.79 -27.17 9.88
N PRO A 182 3.62 -26.53 10.13
CA PRO A 182 3.03 -26.48 11.46
C PRO A 182 2.86 -27.86 12.09
N GLN A 183 3.17 -27.94 13.37
CA GLN A 183 2.93 -29.16 14.14
C GLN A 183 1.58 -29.06 14.85
N TRP A 184 0.65 -29.86 14.39
CA TRP A 184 -0.72 -29.88 14.91
C TRP A 184 -0.85 -30.69 16.16
N VAL A 185 -1.73 -30.30 17.07
CA VAL A 185 -2.10 -31.08 18.30
C VAL A 185 -2.94 -32.26 17.91
N ARG A 186 -3.81 -32.11 16.90
CA ARG A 186 -4.70 -33.18 16.41
C ARG A 186 -4.01 -33.94 15.27
N GLU A 187 -4.11 -35.27 15.28
CA GLU A 187 -3.49 -36.13 14.27
C GLU A 187 -4.05 -35.91 12.87
N GLU A 188 -5.33 -35.57 12.74
CA GLU A 188 -6.01 -35.23 11.47
C GLU A 188 -5.68 -33.85 10.94
N GLY A 189 -4.82 -33.13 11.63
CA GLY A 189 -4.46 -31.75 11.29
C GLY A 189 -5.35 -30.71 11.99
N GLY A 190 -4.81 -29.51 12.18
CA GLY A 190 -5.47 -28.43 12.92
C GLY A 190 -6.75 -27.90 12.28
N GLU A 191 -6.97 -28.25 11.05
CA GLU A 191 -8.03 -27.68 10.23
C GLU A 191 -9.32 -28.50 10.22
N ALA A 192 -9.45 -29.58 10.97
CA ALA A 192 -10.63 -30.46 10.93
C ALA A 192 -11.98 -29.73 10.77
N GLY A 193 -12.04 -28.89 9.77
CA GLY A 193 -13.19 -28.15 9.25
C GLY A 193 -13.71 -26.99 10.12
N LEU A 194 -13.01 -26.57 11.16
CA LEU A 194 -13.64 -25.65 12.13
C LEU A 194 -12.79 -24.46 12.59
N HIS A 195 -11.58 -24.25 12.06
CA HIS A 195 -10.83 -23.06 12.45
C HIS A 195 -11.18 -21.86 11.59
N PRO A 196 -11.70 -20.74 12.16
CA PRO A 196 -12.14 -19.56 11.38
C PRO A 196 -11.03 -18.86 10.59
N SER A 197 -9.75 -19.13 10.88
CA SER A 197 -8.62 -18.54 10.17
C SER A 197 -8.32 -19.19 8.81
N ASN A 198 -9.07 -20.21 8.44
CA ASN A 198 -8.91 -20.94 7.18
C ASN A 198 -9.90 -20.53 6.09
N ILE A 199 -10.63 -19.44 6.32
CA ILE A 199 -11.56 -18.87 5.36
C ILE A 199 -10.82 -17.90 4.43
#